data_b7fc09f729393b900b8ff019a193b88c
#
_entry.id   b7fc09f729393b900b8ff019a193b88c
#
_cell.length_a   1.000
_cell.length_b   1.000
_cell.length_c   1.000
_cell.angle_alpha   90.00
_cell.angle_beta   90.00
_cell.angle_gamma   90.00
#
_symmetry.space_group_name_H-M   'P 1'
#
loop_
_entity.id
_entity.type
_entity.pdbx_description
1 polymer ?
#
loop_
_entity_poly.entity_id
_entity_poly.type
_entity_poly.pdbx_seq_one_letter_code
_entity_poly.pdbx_strand_id
1 'polypeptide(L)'
;DPPYNVPVVGHVRLGGNSTHKEFVMASGEMTENQFEGFLTKSLGHSITTAKVGAVVLTLMDWRNLGELQAATTSVGIEQINLCVWVKSNGGMGSLYRSQHELCSICKVPGASHQNNVQLGRHGRYRTNVWNYAGVNTFGRNRKADLVDHPTVKPVAMIEDAIRDVTKHGDVVLDPFGGSGTTLLAAERCRRVGRLIEIDPQYVDVTIRRWQDLTGLEAREQASCETWNERAATLAKGQAIEEGSVEKEADHV
;
A
#
# COMPACT_ATOMS: atom_id res chain seq x y z
N ASP A 1 -2.79 3.12 -2.88
CA ASP A 1 -3.37 1.79 -2.91
C ASP A 1 -4.47 1.66 -1.84
N PRO A 2 -5.64 2.33 -2.02
CA PRO A 2 -6.73 2.25 -1.05
C PRO A 2 -7.29 0.82 -0.99
N PRO A 3 -8.01 0.43 0.07
CA PRO A 3 -8.77 -0.80 0.07
C PRO A 3 -9.83 -0.77 -1.05
N TYR A 4 -10.10 -1.93 -1.68
CA TYR A 4 -10.92 -1.98 -2.91
C TYR A 4 -12.39 -2.24 -2.65
N ASN A 5 -12.86 -2.13 -1.42
CA ASN A 5 -14.23 -2.46 -1.02
C ASN A 5 -14.64 -3.89 -1.46
N VAL A 6 -13.73 -4.85 -1.28
CA VAL A 6 -13.92 -6.26 -1.61
C VAL A 6 -13.50 -7.10 -0.41
N PRO A 7 -14.32 -8.09 0.04
CA PRO A 7 -13.94 -8.96 1.14
C PRO A 7 -12.61 -9.67 0.90
N VAL A 8 -11.72 -9.68 1.87
CA VAL A 8 -10.45 -10.42 1.82
C VAL A 8 -10.70 -11.90 2.10
N VAL A 9 -11.56 -12.20 3.07
CA VAL A 9 -11.94 -13.56 3.42
C VAL A 9 -12.67 -14.24 2.27
N GLY A 10 -12.14 -15.38 1.82
CA GLY A 10 -12.66 -16.12 0.67
C GLY A 10 -12.07 -15.75 -0.69
N HIS A 11 -11.44 -14.59 -0.84
CA HIS A 11 -10.80 -14.15 -2.09
C HIS A 11 -9.27 -14.32 -2.09
N VAL A 12 -8.64 -14.25 -0.92
CA VAL A 12 -7.19 -14.49 -0.76
C VAL A 12 -7.01 -15.80 0.00
N ARG A 13 -6.53 -16.84 -0.69
CA ARG A 13 -6.19 -18.12 -0.06
C ARG A 13 -4.68 -18.18 0.21
N LEU A 14 -4.34 -18.25 1.51
CA LEU A 14 -3.05 -18.82 1.92
C LEU A 14 -3.14 -20.36 1.76
N GLY A 15 -2.10 -20.98 1.23
CA GLY A 15 -2.00 -22.44 1.25
C GLY A 15 -1.89 -22.90 2.70
N GLY A 16 -2.96 -23.50 3.25
CA GLY A 16 -3.07 -23.96 4.64
C GLY A 16 -4.28 -23.34 5.37
N ASN A 17 -4.42 -23.64 6.67
CA ASN A 17 -5.54 -23.18 7.52
C ASN A 17 -5.41 -21.73 8.03
N SER A 18 -4.53 -20.90 7.51
CA SER A 18 -4.42 -19.50 7.94
C SER A 18 -5.40 -18.62 7.18
N THR A 19 -6.28 -17.95 7.92
CA THR A 19 -7.20 -16.92 7.41
C THR A 19 -6.59 -15.54 7.64
N HIS A 20 -6.59 -14.69 6.60
CA HIS A 20 -6.30 -13.27 6.79
C HIS A 20 -7.46 -12.60 7.52
N LYS A 21 -7.14 -11.64 8.38
CA LYS A 21 -8.10 -10.74 8.97
C LYS A 21 -8.61 -9.77 7.88
N GLU A 22 -9.89 -9.39 7.96
CA GLU A 22 -10.43 -8.33 7.09
C GLU A 22 -9.74 -6.99 7.36
N PHE A 23 -9.71 -6.13 6.36
CA PHE A 23 -9.28 -4.74 6.56
C PHE A 23 -10.23 -4.02 7.52
N VAL A 24 -9.72 -3.00 8.20
CA VAL A 24 -10.48 -2.20 9.16
C VAL A 24 -11.67 -1.49 8.50
N MET A 25 -11.59 -1.22 7.18
CA MET A 25 -12.63 -0.55 6.41
C MET A 25 -12.55 -0.92 4.92
N ALA A 26 -13.63 -0.67 4.19
CA ALA A 26 -13.79 -0.93 2.76
C ALA A 26 -13.45 -2.39 2.39
N SER A 27 -14.04 -3.32 3.15
CA SER A 27 -13.95 -4.79 2.93
C SER A 27 -15.24 -5.36 2.32
N GLY A 28 -15.98 -4.55 1.55
CA GLY A 28 -17.24 -4.94 0.91
C GLY A 28 -18.50 -4.47 1.63
N GLU A 29 -18.36 -3.74 2.75
CA GLU A 29 -19.47 -3.20 3.53
C GLU A 29 -20.05 -1.90 3.01
N MET A 30 -19.30 -1.18 2.15
CA MET A 30 -19.73 0.12 1.62
C MET A 30 -20.57 -0.05 0.36
N THR A 31 -21.64 0.73 0.25
CA THR A 31 -22.35 0.94 -1.03
C THR A 31 -21.47 1.74 -1.98
N GLU A 32 -21.78 1.72 -3.29
CA GLU A 32 -21.06 2.49 -4.33
C GLU A 32 -20.89 3.96 -3.94
N ASN A 33 -21.97 4.63 -3.52
CA ASN A 33 -21.94 6.03 -3.09
C ASN A 33 -21.08 6.27 -1.84
N GLN A 34 -21.10 5.33 -0.88
CA GLN A 34 -20.28 5.42 0.32
C GLN A 34 -18.80 5.24 -0.02
N PHE A 35 -18.48 4.32 -0.93
CA PHE A 35 -17.13 4.07 -1.36
C PHE A 35 -16.57 5.23 -2.20
N GLU A 36 -17.37 5.80 -3.13
CA GLU A 36 -17.01 7.03 -3.83
C GLU A 36 -16.72 8.17 -2.84
N GLY A 37 -17.60 8.35 -1.85
CA GLY A 37 -17.40 9.36 -0.80
C GLY A 37 -16.15 9.14 0.03
N PHE A 38 -15.80 7.89 0.34
CA PHE A 38 -14.57 7.51 1.02
C PHE A 38 -13.33 7.86 0.18
N LEU A 39 -13.32 7.49 -1.11
CA LEU A 39 -12.23 7.80 -2.03
C LEU A 39 -12.09 9.32 -2.23
N THR A 40 -13.20 10.04 -2.40
CA THR A 40 -13.23 11.50 -2.56
C THR A 40 -12.60 12.20 -1.36
N LYS A 41 -12.95 11.80 -0.13
CA LYS A 41 -12.36 12.37 1.10
C LYS A 41 -10.88 12.08 1.20
N SER A 42 -10.47 10.83 0.97
CA SER A 42 -9.08 10.41 1.08
C SER A 42 -8.19 11.11 0.06
N LEU A 43 -8.62 11.17 -1.21
CA LEU A 43 -7.92 11.91 -2.26
C LEU A 43 -7.92 13.42 -1.95
N GLY A 44 -9.06 13.98 -1.54
CA GLY A 44 -9.19 15.39 -1.19
C GLY A 44 -8.17 15.82 -0.13
N HIS A 45 -8.04 15.06 0.97
CA HIS A 45 -7.03 15.32 2.00
C HIS A 45 -5.61 15.18 1.47
N SER A 46 -5.34 14.18 0.62
CA SER A 46 -4.00 13.97 0.07
C SER A 46 -3.56 15.12 -0.84
N ILE A 47 -4.46 15.62 -1.69
CA ILE A 47 -4.11 16.69 -2.63
C ILE A 47 -3.96 18.06 -1.96
N THR A 48 -4.55 18.31 -0.79
CA THR A 48 -4.33 19.57 -0.04
C THR A 48 -2.88 19.74 0.41
N THR A 49 -2.13 18.65 0.55
CA THR A 49 -0.71 18.66 0.92
C THR A 49 0.22 18.47 -0.27
N ALA A 50 -0.34 18.16 -1.43
CA ALA A 50 0.41 17.94 -2.66
C ALA A 50 0.75 19.25 -3.36
N LYS A 51 1.94 19.34 -3.95
CA LYS A 51 2.30 20.48 -4.79
C LYS A 51 1.56 20.43 -6.14
N VAL A 52 1.37 21.58 -6.77
CA VAL A 52 0.88 21.67 -8.15
C VAL A 52 1.78 20.85 -9.09
N GLY A 53 1.18 20.12 -10.01
CA GLY A 53 1.90 19.21 -10.89
C GLY A 53 2.32 17.89 -10.22
N ALA A 54 1.99 17.64 -8.94
CA ALA A 54 2.22 16.34 -8.31
C ALA A 54 1.42 15.26 -9.05
N VAL A 55 2.02 14.08 -9.18
CA VAL A 55 1.35 12.91 -9.77
C VAL A 55 0.74 12.06 -8.66
N VAL A 56 -0.50 11.67 -8.87
CA VAL A 56 -1.28 10.78 -7.99
C VAL A 56 -1.48 9.45 -8.71
N LEU A 57 -0.96 8.37 -8.13
CA LEU A 57 -1.09 7.02 -8.66
C LEU A 57 -2.02 6.25 -7.71
N THR A 58 -3.15 5.78 -8.22
CA THR A 58 -4.13 5.05 -7.42
C THR A 58 -4.41 3.69 -8.04
N LEU A 59 -3.99 2.63 -7.35
CA LEU A 59 -4.32 1.26 -7.74
C LEU A 59 -5.79 0.96 -7.40
N MET A 60 -6.45 0.21 -8.27
CA MET A 60 -7.84 -0.21 -8.10
C MET A 60 -8.12 -1.48 -8.90
N ASP A 61 -9.09 -2.27 -8.45
CA ASP A 61 -9.62 -3.34 -9.28
C ASP A 61 -10.62 -2.80 -10.33
N TRP A 62 -10.91 -3.61 -11.32
CA TRP A 62 -11.78 -3.20 -12.42
C TRP A 62 -13.23 -2.92 -12.00
N ARG A 63 -13.70 -3.47 -10.86
CA ARG A 63 -15.09 -3.31 -10.38
C ARG A 63 -15.36 -1.90 -9.89
N ASN A 64 -14.40 -1.33 -9.19
CA ASN A 64 -14.54 -0.04 -8.50
C ASN A 64 -13.77 1.09 -9.24
N LEU A 65 -13.45 0.87 -10.52
CA LEU A 65 -12.81 1.91 -11.33
C LEU A 65 -13.74 3.12 -11.56
N GLY A 66 -15.05 2.89 -11.66
CA GLY A 66 -16.06 3.94 -11.85
C GLY A 66 -16.09 4.92 -10.67
N GLU A 67 -16.14 4.38 -9.43
CA GLU A 67 -16.11 5.15 -8.19
C GLU A 67 -14.81 5.93 -8.04
N LEU A 68 -13.69 5.32 -8.40
CA LEU A 68 -12.40 6.02 -8.42
C LEU A 68 -12.39 7.18 -9.42
N GLN A 69 -12.93 7.00 -10.62
CA GLN A 69 -13.01 8.06 -11.64
C GLN A 69 -13.94 9.19 -11.20
N ALA A 70 -15.08 8.87 -10.60
CA ALA A 70 -15.99 9.86 -10.02
C ALA A 70 -15.30 10.66 -8.91
N ALA A 71 -14.62 9.98 -7.98
CA ALA A 71 -13.87 10.60 -6.90
C ALA A 71 -12.73 11.52 -7.41
N THR A 72 -11.95 11.07 -8.41
CA THR A 72 -10.88 11.90 -9.00
C THR A 72 -11.42 13.15 -9.68
N THR A 73 -12.58 13.03 -10.36
CA THR A 73 -13.27 14.15 -10.97
C THR A 73 -13.77 15.14 -9.91
N SER A 74 -14.39 14.63 -8.84
CA SER A 74 -14.94 15.44 -7.74
C SER A 74 -13.87 16.27 -7.02
N VAL A 75 -12.65 15.73 -6.84
CA VAL A 75 -11.54 16.48 -6.23
C VAL A 75 -10.75 17.34 -7.22
N GLY A 76 -11.11 17.32 -8.50
CA GLY A 76 -10.54 18.19 -9.52
C GLY A 76 -9.11 17.84 -9.95
N ILE A 77 -8.67 16.58 -9.80
CA ILE A 77 -7.40 16.13 -10.36
C ILE A 77 -7.58 15.62 -11.79
N GLU A 78 -6.58 15.82 -12.61
CA GLU A 78 -6.62 15.59 -14.06
C GLU A 78 -6.06 14.18 -14.36
N GLN A 79 -6.89 13.28 -14.87
CA GLN A 79 -6.41 11.97 -15.32
C GLN A 79 -5.56 12.12 -16.58
N ILE A 80 -4.32 11.66 -16.51
CA ILE A 80 -3.34 11.73 -17.61
C ILE A 80 -3.05 10.38 -18.24
N ASN A 81 -3.30 9.28 -17.53
CA ASN A 81 -3.17 7.92 -18.08
C ASN A 81 -3.94 6.92 -17.22
N LEU A 82 -4.09 5.70 -17.77
CA LEU A 82 -4.50 4.51 -17.05
C LEU A 82 -3.50 3.40 -17.36
N CYS A 83 -2.82 2.89 -16.33
CA CYS A 83 -1.90 1.79 -16.47
C CYS A 83 -2.54 0.47 -16.04
N VAL A 84 -2.12 -0.61 -16.66
CA VAL A 84 -2.57 -1.97 -16.36
C VAL A 84 -1.39 -2.76 -15.81
N TRP A 85 -1.45 -3.12 -14.52
CA TRP A 85 -0.50 -4.07 -13.97
C TRP A 85 -0.94 -5.50 -14.30
N VAL A 86 -0.19 -6.16 -15.15
CA VAL A 86 -0.39 -7.57 -15.53
C VAL A 86 0.44 -8.46 -14.61
N LYS A 87 -0.26 -9.36 -13.91
CA LYS A 87 0.34 -10.34 -12.99
C LYS A 87 0.76 -11.60 -13.77
N SER A 88 1.77 -12.31 -13.28
CA SER A 88 2.21 -13.59 -13.87
C SER A 88 1.15 -14.69 -13.79
N ASN A 89 0.28 -14.65 -12.76
CA ASN A 89 -0.78 -15.65 -12.54
C ASN A 89 -2.15 -14.98 -12.41
N GLY A 90 -3.16 -15.58 -13.06
CA GLY A 90 -4.55 -15.17 -12.87
C GLY A 90 -5.06 -15.58 -11.49
N GLY A 91 -5.76 -14.65 -10.83
CA GLY A 91 -6.55 -14.91 -9.63
C GLY A 91 -7.82 -15.70 -9.90
N MET A 92 -8.70 -15.77 -8.93
CA MET A 92 -10.04 -16.36 -9.11
C MET A 92 -10.90 -15.46 -10.00
N GLY A 93 -11.90 -16.02 -10.65
CA GLY A 93 -12.86 -15.29 -11.47
C GLY A 93 -14.04 -16.16 -11.80
N SER A 94 -15.17 -15.54 -12.17
CA SER A 94 -16.39 -16.26 -12.56
C SER A 94 -16.37 -16.67 -14.03
N LEU A 95 -16.32 -15.70 -14.95
CA LEU A 95 -16.25 -15.95 -16.41
C LEU A 95 -14.79 -16.02 -16.86
N TYR A 96 -13.98 -15.01 -16.51
CA TYR A 96 -12.56 -14.97 -16.79
C TYR A 96 -11.76 -14.79 -15.51
N ARG A 97 -10.55 -15.37 -15.47
CA ARG A 97 -9.63 -15.17 -14.35
C ARG A 97 -9.07 -13.76 -14.37
N SER A 98 -9.13 -13.09 -13.22
CA SER A 98 -8.58 -11.75 -13.08
C SER A 98 -7.04 -11.82 -12.99
N GLN A 99 -6.34 -11.28 -13.99
CA GLN A 99 -4.87 -11.32 -14.07
C GLN A 99 -4.26 -9.92 -14.04
N HIS A 100 -5.04 -8.91 -13.72
CA HIS A 100 -4.58 -7.53 -13.71
C HIS A 100 -5.16 -6.74 -12.55
N GLU A 101 -4.52 -5.62 -12.26
CA GLU A 101 -5.06 -4.48 -11.53
C GLU A 101 -4.83 -3.22 -12.36
N LEU A 102 -5.61 -2.19 -12.10
CA LEU A 102 -5.54 -0.92 -12.78
C LEU A 102 -4.83 0.11 -11.91
N CYS A 103 -4.08 1.02 -12.51
CA CYS A 103 -3.49 2.16 -11.83
C CYS A 103 -3.91 3.43 -12.56
N SER A 104 -4.80 4.20 -11.94
CA SER A 104 -5.17 5.54 -12.41
C SER A 104 -4.01 6.49 -12.17
N ILE A 105 -3.55 7.17 -13.21
CA ILE A 105 -2.48 8.15 -13.15
C ILE A 105 -3.12 9.52 -13.33
N CYS A 106 -3.15 10.30 -12.25
CA CYS A 106 -3.70 11.63 -12.24
C CYS A 106 -2.62 12.67 -11.92
N LYS A 107 -2.92 13.92 -12.18
CA LYS A 107 -2.05 15.07 -11.91
C LYS A 107 -2.83 16.15 -11.17
N VAL A 108 -2.21 16.75 -10.16
CA VAL A 108 -2.72 17.97 -9.54
C VAL A 108 -2.58 19.12 -10.53
N PRO A 109 -3.67 19.85 -10.87
CA PRO A 109 -3.63 20.94 -11.85
C PRO A 109 -2.69 22.08 -11.47
N GLY A 110 -2.43 22.98 -12.42
CA GLY A 110 -1.70 24.22 -12.20
C GLY A 110 -0.23 24.22 -12.63
N ALA A 111 0.38 23.04 -12.85
CA ALA A 111 1.74 22.93 -13.38
C ALA A 111 1.94 21.65 -14.19
N SER A 112 3.01 21.59 -14.98
CA SER A 112 3.48 20.34 -15.59
C SER A 112 3.99 19.39 -14.53
N HIS A 113 3.71 18.09 -14.69
CA HIS A 113 4.27 17.05 -13.83
C HIS A 113 5.75 16.76 -14.16
N GLN A 114 6.49 16.23 -13.17
CA GLN A 114 7.80 15.66 -13.43
C GLN A 114 7.65 14.43 -14.33
N ASN A 115 8.36 14.40 -15.45
CA ASN A 115 8.38 13.28 -16.39
C ASN A 115 9.82 12.84 -16.65
N ASN A 116 10.23 11.78 -16.00
CA ASN A 116 11.55 11.17 -16.14
C ASN A 116 11.57 10.05 -17.20
N VAL A 117 10.39 9.60 -17.67
CA VAL A 117 10.30 8.57 -18.71
C VAL A 117 10.85 9.10 -20.01
N GLN A 118 10.45 10.31 -20.42
CA GLN A 118 10.94 10.97 -21.65
C GLN A 118 10.89 10.02 -22.85
N LEU A 119 9.68 9.55 -23.20
CA LEU A 119 9.46 8.56 -24.27
C LEU A 119 10.27 8.90 -25.53
N GLY A 120 10.90 7.89 -26.13
CA GLY A 120 11.74 8.01 -27.31
C GLY A 120 13.14 8.58 -27.03
N ARG A 121 13.45 9.02 -25.80
CA ARG A 121 14.77 9.48 -25.39
C ARG A 121 15.50 8.42 -24.58
N HIS A 122 16.80 8.36 -24.70
CA HIS A 122 17.65 7.43 -23.92
C HIS A 122 17.24 5.95 -24.02
N GLY A 123 16.63 5.54 -25.13
CA GLY A 123 16.15 4.17 -25.32
C GLY A 123 14.96 3.77 -24.45
N ARG A 124 14.22 4.72 -23.88
CA ARG A 124 13.07 4.46 -23.00
C ARG A 124 11.76 4.41 -23.80
N TYR A 125 11.09 3.28 -23.72
CA TYR A 125 9.79 3.04 -24.35
C TYR A 125 8.83 2.41 -23.33
N ARG A 126 8.72 3.00 -22.13
CA ARG A 126 7.85 2.51 -21.10
C ARG A 126 6.39 2.65 -21.50
N THR A 127 5.66 1.56 -21.48
CA THR A 127 4.24 1.53 -21.84
C THR A 127 3.37 1.60 -20.60
N ASN A 128 2.06 1.80 -20.78
CA ASN A 128 1.07 1.72 -19.72
C ASN A 128 0.64 0.28 -19.39
N VAL A 129 1.31 -0.72 -19.94
CA VAL A 129 1.18 -2.12 -19.54
C VAL A 129 2.39 -2.50 -18.71
N TRP A 130 2.16 -2.77 -17.42
CA TRP A 130 3.19 -3.05 -16.43
C TRP A 130 3.23 -4.54 -16.12
N ASN A 131 4.30 -5.20 -16.49
CA ASN A 131 4.47 -6.64 -16.26
C ASN A 131 5.35 -6.85 -15.03
N TYR A 132 4.72 -7.12 -13.88
CA TYR A 132 5.40 -7.48 -12.64
C TYR A 132 4.75 -8.71 -12.03
N ALA A 133 5.57 -9.61 -11.51
CA ALA A 133 5.08 -10.80 -10.83
C ALA A 133 4.25 -10.38 -9.59
N GLY A 134 3.06 -10.96 -9.46
CA GLY A 134 2.29 -10.85 -8.22
C GLY A 134 2.92 -11.69 -7.11
N VAL A 135 2.59 -11.40 -5.85
CA VAL A 135 3.12 -12.10 -4.66
C VAL A 135 2.77 -13.60 -4.67
N ASN A 136 1.72 -13.98 -5.38
CA ASN A 136 1.29 -15.39 -5.54
C ASN A 136 2.16 -16.20 -6.53
N THR A 137 3.20 -15.61 -7.12
CA THR A 137 4.11 -16.30 -8.03
C THR A 137 5.10 -17.16 -7.23
N PHE A 138 5.39 -18.36 -7.71
CA PHE A 138 6.33 -19.27 -7.07
C PHE A 138 7.73 -18.64 -6.92
N GLY A 139 8.13 -18.29 -5.69
CA GLY A 139 9.43 -17.70 -5.37
C GLY A 139 9.91 -18.13 -3.97
N ARG A 140 11.24 -18.04 -3.74
CA ARG A 140 11.87 -18.47 -2.46
C ARG A 140 11.36 -17.73 -1.23
N ASN A 141 10.89 -16.49 -1.36
CA ASN A 141 10.45 -15.64 -0.23
C ASN A 141 8.92 -15.54 -0.10
N ARG A 142 8.15 -16.28 -0.91
CA ARG A 142 6.68 -16.23 -0.96
C ARG A 142 5.99 -16.34 0.41
N LYS A 143 6.49 -17.21 1.29
CA LYS A 143 5.85 -17.44 2.60
C LYS A 143 5.98 -16.23 3.53
N ALA A 144 7.11 -15.55 3.51
CA ALA A 144 7.34 -14.37 4.33
C ALA A 144 6.47 -13.19 3.85
N ASP A 145 6.46 -12.90 2.55
CA ASP A 145 5.69 -11.79 1.97
C ASP A 145 4.16 -11.95 2.14
N LEU A 146 3.63 -13.19 2.10
CA LEU A 146 2.20 -13.47 2.25
C LEU A 146 1.74 -13.56 3.71
N VAL A 147 2.64 -13.86 4.65
CA VAL A 147 2.33 -13.85 6.08
C VAL A 147 2.12 -12.42 6.56
N ASP A 148 2.87 -11.48 5.98
CA ASP A 148 2.88 -10.09 6.42
C ASP A 148 1.69 -9.26 5.92
N HIS A 149 1.12 -9.58 4.74
CA HIS A 149 -0.04 -8.83 4.21
C HIS A 149 -0.72 -9.59 3.05
N PRO A 150 -2.08 -9.61 2.97
CA PRO A 150 -2.81 -10.34 1.94
C PRO A 150 -2.65 -9.80 0.52
N THR A 151 -2.32 -8.52 0.36
CA THR A 151 -2.31 -7.79 -0.92
C THR A 151 -1.04 -6.98 -1.15
N VAL A 152 0.14 -7.53 -0.77
CA VAL A 152 1.44 -6.85 -0.98
C VAL A 152 1.65 -6.54 -2.46
N LYS A 153 1.96 -5.28 -2.76
CA LYS A 153 2.36 -4.86 -4.12
C LYS A 153 3.86 -5.14 -4.35
N PRO A 154 4.27 -5.46 -5.59
CA PRO A 154 5.70 -5.63 -5.90
C PRO A 154 6.47 -4.32 -5.66
N VAL A 155 7.48 -4.34 -4.79
CA VAL A 155 8.32 -3.17 -4.49
C VAL A 155 8.93 -2.59 -5.77
N ALA A 156 9.42 -3.44 -6.69
CA ALA A 156 9.99 -3.00 -7.95
C ALA A 156 9.01 -2.21 -8.84
N MET A 157 7.72 -2.57 -8.85
CA MET A 157 6.69 -1.84 -9.58
C MET A 157 6.51 -0.42 -9.03
N ILE A 158 6.40 -0.31 -7.71
CA ILE A 158 6.23 1.00 -7.05
C ILE A 158 7.51 1.84 -7.17
N GLU A 159 8.67 1.21 -7.07
CA GLU A 159 9.98 1.86 -7.26
C GLU A 159 10.10 2.49 -8.65
N ASP A 160 9.74 1.76 -9.70
CA ASP A 160 9.74 2.27 -11.07
C ASP A 160 8.73 3.41 -11.25
N ALA A 161 7.52 3.26 -10.72
CA ALA A 161 6.50 4.31 -10.76
C ALA A 161 6.96 5.61 -10.05
N ILE A 162 7.60 5.49 -8.88
CA ILE A 162 8.17 6.63 -8.14
C ILE A 162 9.28 7.29 -8.98
N ARG A 163 10.18 6.51 -9.57
CA ARG A 163 11.27 7.05 -10.41
C ARG A 163 10.78 7.78 -11.64
N ASP A 164 9.68 7.34 -12.23
CA ASP A 164 9.11 7.96 -13.43
C ASP A 164 8.69 9.42 -13.20
N VAL A 165 8.25 9.76 -11.98
CA VAL A 165 7.55 11.03 -11.69
C VAL A 165 8.13 11.85 -10.54
N THR A 166 9.28 11.45 -9.98
CA THR A 166 9.93 12.17 -8.87
C THR A 166 11.44 12.30 -9.05
N LYS A 167 12.04 13.22 -8.30
CA LYS A 167 13.51 13.38 -8.18
C LYS A 167 13.99 12.84 -6.84
N HIS A 168 15.29 12.69 -6.67
CA HIS A 168 15.91 12.38 -5.38
C HIS A 168 15.53 13.46 -4.34
N GLY A 169 15.17 13.04 -3.15
CA GLY A 169 14.74 13.89 -2.06
C GLY A 169 13.28 14.37 -2.13
N ASP A 170 12.55 14.09 -3.22
CA ASP A 170 11.12 14.39 -3.28
C ASP A 170 10.35 13.54 -2.25
N VAL A 171 9.25 14.10 -1.74
CA VAL A 171 8.35 13.41 -0.82
C VAL A 171 7.34 12.55 -1.58
N VAL A 172 7.17 11.33 -1.10
CA VAL A 172 6.12 10.39 -1.55
C VAL A 172 5.17 10.17 -0.38
N LEU A 173 3.91 10.58 -0.54
CA LEU A 173 2.85 10.38 0.44
C LEU A 173 2.01 9.16 0.06
N ASP A 174 1.79 8.26 1.01
CA ASP A 174 0.88 7.13 0.88
C ASP A 174 -0.07 7.10 2.10
N PRO A 175 -1.35 7.47 1.92
CA PRO A 175 -2.32 7.46 3.01
C PRO A 175 -2.85 6.06 3.37
N PHE A 176 -2.41 5.02 2.66
CA PHE A 176 -2.79 3.63 2.86
C PHE A 176 -1.55 2.74 2.88
N GLY A 177 -0.70 2.94 3.89
CA GLY A 177 0.65 2.38 3.96
C GLY A 177 0.74 0.86 3.90
N GLY A 178 -0.25 0.17 4.45
CA GLY A 178 -0.31 -1.29 4.50
C GLY A 178 0.99 -1.88 5.06
N SER A 179 1.55 -2.83 4.36
CA SER A 179 2.83 -3.46 4.74
C SER A 179 4.08 -2.64 4.39
N GLY A 180 3.93 -1.37 3.99
CA GLY A 180 5.06 -0.46 3.77
C GLY A 180 5.76 -0.57 2.41
N THR A 181 5.12 -1.14 1.40
CA THR A 181 5.74 -1.29 0.06
C THR A 181 6.22 0.07 -0.48
N THR A 182 5.41 1.11 -0.32
CA THR A 182 5.76 2.47 -0.76
C THR A 182 6.96 3.03 0.02
N LEU A 183 7.07 2.75 1.32
CA LEU A 183 8.22 3.18 2.13
C LEU A 183 9.52 2.54 1.62
N LEU A 184 9.50 1.21 1.42
CA LEU A 184 10.66 0.47 0.91
C LEU A 184 11.08 0.95 -0.48
N ALA A 185 10.11 1.21 -1.37
CA ALA A 185 10.36 1.73 -2.71
C ALA A 185 10.96 3.14 -2.66
N ALA A 186 10.40 4.02 -1.82
CA ALA A 186 10.90 5.38 -1.64
C ALA A 186 12.35 5.37 -1.11
N GLU A 187 12.66 4.54 -0.11
CA GLU A 187 14.00 4.37 0.45
C GLU A 187 15.00 3.95 -0.63
N ARG A 188 14.70 2.89 -1.39
CA ARG A 188 15.55 2.41 -2.50
C ARG A 188 15.77 3.45 -3.59
N CYS A 189 14.78 4.32 -3.80
CA CYS A 189 14.87 5.41 -4.77
C CYS A 189 15.50 6.69 -4.21
N ARG A 190 15.87 6.74 -2.93
CA ARG A 190 16.34 7.95 -2.22
C ARG A 190 15.30 9.07 -2.26
N ARG A 191 14.04 8.72 -1.99
CA ARG A 191 12.91 9.63 -1.79
C ARG A 191 12.52 9.58 -0.31
N VAL A 192 11.75 10.58 0.13
CA VAL A 192 11.27 10.67 1.50
C VAL A 192 9.86 10.08 1.57
N GLY A 193 9.71 8.87 2.08
CA GLY A 193 8.41 8.24 2.30
C GLY A 193 7.67 8.89 3.48
N ARG A 194 6.36 9.14 3.32
CA ARG A 194 5.43 9.55 4.37
C ARG A 194 4.21 8.66 4.25
N LEU A 195 3.97 7.81 5.22
CA LEU A 195 2.89 6.83 5.21
C LEU A 195 1.92 7.08 6.35
N ILE A 196 0.65 6.80 6.11
CA ILE A 196 -0.39 6.72 7.12
C ILE A 196 -0.94 5.30 7.07
N GLU A 197 -1.07 4.67 8.23
CA GLU A 197 -1.65 3.33 8.37
C GLU A 197 -2.53 3.31 9.62
N ILE A 198 -3.74 2.75 9.50
CA ILE A 198 -4.72 2.71 10.59
C ILE A 198 -4.57 1.45 11.44
N ASP A 199 -4.09 0.35 10.87
CA ASP A 199 -3.89 -0.90 11.59
C ASP A 199 -2.48 -0.95 12.19
N PRO A 200 -2.34 -0.94 13.53
CA PRO A 200 -1.05 -0.97 14.20
C PRO A 200 -0.23 -2.22 13.88
N GLN A 201 -0.86 -3.33 13.52
CA GLN A 201 -0.15 -4.54 13.12
C GLN A 201 0.60 -4.34 11.80
N TYR A 202 0.00 -3.61 10.84
CA TYR A 202 0.68 -3.25 9.60
C TYR A 202 1.75 -2.18 9.79
N VAL A 203 1.59 -1.28 10.77
CA VAL A 203 2.66 -0.35 11.16
C VAL A 203 3.88 -1.12 11.64
N ASP A 204 3.71 -2.12 12.50
CA ASP A 204 4.80 -2.97 12.98
C ASP A 204 5.48 -3.76 11.84
N VAL A 205 4.70 -4.30 10.91
CA VAL A 205 5.23 -4.97 9.71
C VAL A 205 6.06 -4.00 8.88
N THR A 206 5.55 -2.79 8.64
CA THR A 206 6.23 -1.74 7.88
C THR A 206 7.57 -1.37 8.50
N ILE A 207 7.59 -1.15 9.81
CA ILE A 207 8.81 -0.79 10.56
C ILE A 207 9.85 -1.91 10.48
N ARG A 208 9.47 -3.17 10.75
CA ARG A 208 10.38 -4.32 10.64
C ARG A 208 10.99 -4.44 9.25
N ARG A 209 10.15 -4.38 8.20
CA ARG A 209 10.61 -4.47 6.82
C ARG A 209 11.57 -3.33 6.45
N TRP A 210 11.33 -2.14 6.96
CA TRP A 210 12.22 -1.00 6.72
C TRP A 210 13.55 -1.17 7.47
N GLN A 211 13.52 -1.62 8.73
CA GLN A 211 14.73 -1.94 9.49
C GLN A 211 15.56 -3.04 8.82
N ASP A 212 14.92 -4.10 8.33
CA ASP A 212 15.57 -5.20 7.62
C ASP A 212 16.24 -4.72 6.30
N LEU A 213 15.58 -3.78 5.60
CA LEU A 213 16.11 -3.23 4.37
C LEU A 213 17.32 -2.32 4.59
N THR A 214 17.26 -1.49 5.64
CA THR A 214 18.22 -0.40 5.84
C THR A 214 19.33 -0.73 6.82
N GLY A 215 19.10 -1.67 7.73
CA GLY A 215 19.95 -1.94 8.87
C GLY A 215 19.90 -0.84 9.95
N LEU A 216 18.96 0.11 9.85
CA LEU A 216 18.78 1.20 10.79
C LEU A 216 17.67 0.89 11.79
N GLU A 217 17.69 1.54 12.94
CA GLU A 217 16.62 1.46 13.94
C GLU A 217 15.58 2.56 13.74
N ALA A 218 14.30 2.17 13.66
CA ALA A 218 13.20 3.12 13.69
C ALA A 218 13.03 3.71 15.10
N ARG A 219 12.71 5.01 15.19
CA ARG A 219 12.52 5.74 16.44
C ARG A 219 11.20 6.48 16.45
N GLU A 220 10.53 6.47 17.59
CA GLU A 220 9.37 7.31 17.81
C GLU A 220 9.83 8.77 17.95
N GLN A 221 9.18 9.68 17.22
CA GLN A 221 9.58 11.08 17.19
C GLN A 221 9.40 11.77 18.56
N ALA A 222 8.36 11.41 19.29
CA ALA A 222 8.01 12.06 20.57
C ALA A 222 8.94 11.64 21.72
N SER A 223 9.20 10.33 21.86
CA SER A 223 10.00 9.78 22.97
C SER A 223 11.47 9.55 22.62
N CYS A 224 11.82 9.56 21.34
CA CYS A 224 13.11 9.10 20.81
C CYS A 224 13.43 7.62 21.13
N GLU A 225 12.47 6.86 21.67
CA GLU A 225 12.59 5.43 21.95
C GLU A 225 12.66 4.66 20.64
N THR A 226 13.51 3.64 20.58
CA THR A 226 13.55 2.76 19.40
C THR A 226 12.33 1.84 19.39
N TRP A 227 11.93 1.40 18.20
CA TRP A 227 10.85 0.41 18.07
C TRP A 227 11.17 -0.88 18.83
N ASN A 228 12.44 -1.33 18.83
CA ASN A 228 12.89 -2.52 19.55
C ASN A 228 12.77 -2.37 21.07
N GLU A 229 13.14 -1.21 21.62
CA GLU A 229 13.00 -0.90 23.06
C GLU A 229 11.52 -0.91 23.46
N ARG A 230 10.66 -0.24 22.69
CA ARG A 230 9.23 -0.18 22.95
C ARG A 230 8.56 -1.56 22.82
N ALA A 231 8.89 -2.35 21.81
CA ALA A 231 8.40 -3.71 21.65
C ALA A 231 8.77 -4.60 22.83
N ALA A 232 10.03 -4.50 23.33
CA ALA A 232 10.48 -5.24 24.49
C ALA A 232 9.75 -4.83 25.79
N THR A 233 9.44 -3.55 25.94
CA THR A 233 8.70 -3.02 27.09
C THR A 233 7.27 -3.53 27.11
N LEU A 234 6.59 -3.50 25.96
CA LEU A 234 5.21 -4.02 25.83
C LEU A 234 5.13 -5.53 26.07
N ALA A 235 6.08 -6.30 25.53
CA ALA A 235 6.13 -7.75 25.75
C ALA A 235 6.33 -8.10 27.24
N LYS A 236 7.12 -7.32 27.99
CA LYS A 236 7.28 -7.51 29.43
C LYS A 236 5.99 -7.17 30.20
N GLY A 237 5.28 -6.11 29.79
CA GLY A 237 3.99 -5.74 30.38
C GLY A 237 2.94 -6.83 30.23
N GLN A 238 2.79 -7.38 29.05
CA GLN A 238 1.85 -8.48 28.76
C GLN A 238 2.17 -9.74 29.58
N ALA A 239 3.44 -10.11 29.67
CA ALA A 239 3.84 -11.28 30.47
C ALA A 239 3.56 -11.11 31.99
N ILE A 240 3.57 -9.89 32.50
CA ILE A 240 3.23 -9.59 33.89
C ILE A 240 1.71 -9.70 34.09
N GLU A 241 0.89 -9.21 33.15
CA GLU A 241 -0.56 -9.30 33.21
C GLU A 241 -1.04 -10.76 33.12
N GLU A 242 -0.52 -11.55 32.20
CA GLU A 242 -0.83 -12.97 32.07
C GLU A 242 -0.43 -13.78 33.31
N GLY A 243 0.74 -13.52 33.87
CA GLY A 243 1.19 -14.17 35.12
C GLY A 243 0.43 -13.74 36.37
N SER A 244 -0.25 -12.60 36.36
CA SER A 244 -1.13 -12.17 37.46
C SER A 244 -2.50 -12.84 37.37
N VAL A 245 -3.03 -13.05 36.18
CA VAL A 245 -4.33 -13.73 35.95
C VAL A 245 -4.26 -15.22 36.31
N GLU A 246 -3.14 -15.90 35.99
CA GLU A 246 -2.96 -17.31 36.39
C GLU A 246 -2.87 -17.49 37.92
N LYS A 247 -2.29 -16.53 38.65
CA LYS A 247 -2.21 -16.61 40.11
C LYS A 247 -3.54 -16.34 40.83
N GLU A 248 -4.47 -15.61 40.23
CA GLU A 248 -5.80 -15.43 40.76
C GLU A 248 -6.73 -16.62 40.46
N ALA A 249 -6.49 -17.38 39.38
CA ALA A 249 -7.26 -18.56 39.03
C ALA A 249 -6.91 -19.79 39.92
N ASP A 250 -5.70 -19.85 40.49
CA ASP A 250 -5.27 -20.94 41.40
C ASP A 250 -5.70 -20.72 42.86
N HIS A 251 -6.45 -19.66 43.17
CA HIS A 251 -6.91 -19.34 44.53
C HIS A 251 -8.42 -19.39 44.68
N VAL A 252 -9.18 -20.04 43.77
CA VAL A 252 -10.64 -20.25 43.86
C VAL A 252 -10.99 -21.73 44.06
#